data_e6222cc7fe3269b9812d6f80d3578d98
#
_entry.id   e6222cc7fe3269b9812d6f80d3578d98
#
_cell.length_a   1.000
_cell.length_b   1.000
_cell.length_c   1.000
_cell.angle_alpha   90.00
_cell.angle_beta   90.00
_cell.angle_gamma   90.00
#
_symmetry.space_group_name_H-M   'P 1'
#
loop_
_entity.id
_entity.type
_entity.pdbx_description
1 polymer ?
#
loop_
_entity_poly.entity_id
_entity_poly.type
_entity_poly.pdbx_seq_one_letter_code
_entity_poly.pdbx_strand_id
1 'polypeptide(L)'
;MKTLVQRDDGIAIVRLETPEDGEVWRAAFVGAYQSIWAEPPYDERFFPDEAEGVLRRALRVQDNVTLLAVRDSGLCVGFGIAYPVAAKADVAREIRGLLPPERTCYFAELGVLDGWRDRGLGSQLVQQRLACVDTEKYRYVLLRTSASKNAGYEMYRKMGFEDTGVYMEVSARRMDGSTRTDRRLFLSMAL
;
A
#
# COMPACT_ATOMS: atom_id res chain seq x y z
N MET A 1 15.29 -2.16 10.89
CA MET A 1 14.77 -0.95 10.17
C MET A 1 15.90 -0.26 9.43
N LYS A 2 15.65 0.16 8.18
CA LYS A 2 16.63 0.83 7.30
C LYS A 2 16.04 2.12 6.74
N THR A 3 16.75 3.25 6.87
CA THR A 3 16.39 4.49 6.18
C THR A 3 16.77 4.39 4.70
N LEU A 4 15.80 4.61 3.81
CA LEU A 4 15.99 4.57 2.37
C LEU A 4 16.17 5.98 1.78
N VAL A 5 15.42 6.95 2.29
CA VAL A 5 15.42 8.33 1.82
C VAL A 5 15.30 9.26 3.01
N GLN A 6 16.09 10.35 2.99
CA GLN A 6 15.88 11.52 3.85
C GLN A 6 15.48 12.68 2.94
N ARG A 7 14.32 13.29 3.21
CA ARG A 7 13.78 14.41 2.44
C ARG A 7 14.10 15.74 3.11
N ASP A 8 14.16 16.81 2.31
CA ASP A 8 14.43 18.17 2.79
C ASP A 8 13.29 18.74 3.66
N ASP A 9 12.07 18.17 3.56
CA ASP A 9 10.91 18.55 4.34
C ASP A 9 10.83 17.85 5.73
N GLY A 10 11.91 17.19 6.14
CA GLY A 10 12.03 16.52 7.43
C GLY A 10 11.29 15.17 7.51
N ILE A 11 10.99 14.56 6.36
CA ILE A 11 10.44 13.22 6.28
C ILE A 11 11.54 12.22 5.94
N ALA A 12 11.62 11.11 6.68
CA ALA A 12 12.39 9.94 6.31
C ALA A 12 11.46 8.85 5.76
N ILE A 13 11.84 8.19 4.66
CA ILE A 13 11.22 6.94 4.23
C ILE A 13 12.08 5.81 4.79
N VAL A 14 11.47 5.01 5.65
CA VAL A 14 12.13 3.88 6.32
C VAL A 14 11.50 2.56 5.89
N ARG A 15 12.33 1.52 5.74
CA ARG A 15 11.88 0.14 5.54
C ARG A 15 11.87 -0.57 6.88
N LEU A 16 10.74 -1.16 7.23
CA LEU A 16 10.64 -2.10 8.33
C LEU A 16 11.03 -3.48 7.81
N GLU A 17 11.93 -4.15 8.51
CA GLU A 17 12.53 -5.42 8.05
C GLU A 17 12.12 -6.59 8.94
N THR A 18 11.77 -6.29 10.20
CA THR A 18 11.43 -7.32 11.20
C THR A 18 10.10 -7.02 11.91
N PRO A 19 9.46 -8.03 12.54
CA PRO A 19 8.30 -7.80 13.40
C PRO A 19 8.57 -6.80 14.54
N GLU A 20 9.78 -6.80 15.09
CA GLU A 20 10.21 -5.89 16.17
C GLU A 20 10.21 -4.42 15.69
N ASP A 21 10.64 -4.16 14.44
CA ASP A 21 10.48 -2.84 13.81
C ASP A 21 9.01 -2.42 13.78
N GLY A 22 8.12 -3.38 13.49
CA GLY A 22 6.67 -3.17 13.47
C GLY A 22 6.12 -2.79 14.84
N GLU A 23 6.61 -3.38 15.92
CA GLU A 23 6.18 -3.04 17.28
C GLU A 23 6.57 -1.60 17.65
N VAL A 24 7.77 -1.16 17.27
CA VAL A 24 8.22 0.22 17.51
C VAL A 24 7.30 1.25 16.83
N TRP A 25 6.86 0.96 15.61
CA TRP A 25 6.06 1.89 14.81
C TRP A 25 4.55 1.61 14.84
N ARG A 26 4.11 0.62 15.60
CA ARG A 26 2.73 0.15 15.65
C ARG A 26 1.72 1.27 15.88
N ALA A 27 1.88 2.03 16.94
CA ALA A 27 0.92 3.08 17.30
C ALA A 27 0.85 4.18 16.24
N ALA A 28 2.02 4.62 15.72
CA ALA A 28 2.08 5.64 14.67
C ALA A 28 1.46 5.15 13.34
N PHE A 29 1.71 3.90 12.95
CA PHE A 29 1.11 3.29 11.78
C PHE A 29 -0.42 3.16 11.93
N VAL A 30 -0.91 2.65 13.06
CA VAL A 30 -2.35 2.47 13.32
C VAL A 30 -3.07 3.81 13.22
N GLY A 31 -2.55 4.86 13.84
CA GLY A 31 -3.15 6.20 13.77
C GLY A 31 -3.19 6.74 12.34
N ALA A 32 -2.09 6.63 11.59
CA ALA A 32 -2.03 7.04 10.19
C ALA A 32 -2.99 6.22 9.31
N TYR A 33 -3.04 4.90 9.49
CA TYR A 33 -3.90 4.00 8.73
C TYR A 33 -5.37 4.36 8.92
N GLN A 34 -5.82 4.49 10.17
CA GLN A 34 -7.21 4.87 10.49
C GLN A 34 -7.57 6.25 9.91
N SER A 35 -6.70 7.26 10.09
CA SER A 35 -6.96 8.61 9.60
C SER A 35 -7.08 8.66 8.09
N ILE A 36 -6.15 8.01 7.35
CA ILE A 36 -6.11 8.03 5.88
C ILE A 36 -7.35 7.36 5.28
N TRP A 37 -7.78 6.23 5.81
CA TRP A 37 -8.91 5.50 5.26
C TRP A 37 -10.27 6.08 5.70
N ALA A 38 -10.31 6.83 6.81
CA ALA A 38 -11.51 7.55 7.23
C ALA A 38 -11.85 8.76 6.36
N GLU A 39 -10.88 9.26 5.58
CA GLU A 39 -11.06 10.42 4.71
C GLU A 39 -11.75 10.05 3.38
N PRO A 40 -12.49 11.01 2.77
CA PRO A 40 -12.98 10.86 1.40
C PRO A 40 -11.83 10.57 0.39
N PRO A 41 -12.08 9.80 -0.64
CA PRO A 41 -13.35 9.20 -1.06
C PRO A 41 -13.65 7.84 -0.44
N TYR A 42 -12.80 7.37 0.47
CA TYR A 42 -12.93 6.02 1.02
C TYR A 42 -13.98 5.96 2.12
N ASP A 43 -13.92 6.88 3.10
CA ASP A 43 -14.81 6.90 4.29
C ASP A 43 -14.84 5.56 5.03
N GLU A 44 -13.72 4.81 4.98
CA GLU A 44 -13.62 3.46 5.53
C GLU A 44 -13.26 3.50 7.02
N ARG A 45 -13.95 2.69 7.80
CA ARG A 45 -13.73 2.57 9.24
C ARG A 45 -12.92 1.32 9.55
N PHE A 46 -11.74 1.52 10.10
CA PHE A 46 -10.89 0.46 10.66
C PHE A 46 -10.81 0.59 12.17
N PHE A 47 -10.92 -0.53 12.88
CA PHE A 47 -10.58 -0.57 14.30
C PHE A 47 -9.04 -0.69 14.48
N PRO A 48 -8.50 -0.29 15.66
CA PRO A 48 -7.05 -0.33 15.88
C PRO A 48 -6.43 -1.70 15.64
N ASP A 49 -7.09 -2.77 16.08
CA ASP A 49 -6.64 -4.16 15.90
C ASP A 49 -6.66 -4.63 14.43
N GLU A 50 -7.60 -4.12 13.63
CA GLU A 50 -7.66 -4.38 12.19
C GLU A 50 -6.45 -3.73 11.49
N ALA A 51 -6.19 -2.44 11.77
CA ALA A 51 -5.05 -1.71 11.25
C ALA A 51 -3.71 -2.32 11.69
N GLU A 52 -3.56 -2.63 12.98
CA GLU A 52 -2.40 -3.36 13.49
C GLU A 52 -2.22 -4.71 12.78
N GLY A 53 -3.32 -5.42 12.57
CA GLY A 53 -3.34 -6.70 11.86
C GLY A 53 -2.79 -6.60 10.43
N VAL A 54 -2.99 -5.46 9.73
CA VAL A 54 -2.41 -5.22 8.39
C VAL A 54 -0.88 -5.19 8.48
N LEU A 55 -0.32 -4.37 9.38
CA LEU A 55 1.13 -4.25 9.57
C LEU A 55 1.76 -5.58 9.99
N ARG A 56 1.19 -6.22 11.01
CA ARG A 56 1.69 -7.49 11.55
C ARG A 56 1.67 -8.62 10.52
N ARG A 57 0.61 -8.73 9.71
CA ARG A 57 0.55 -9.73 8.63
C ARG A 57 1.59 -9.45 7.55
N ALA A 58 1.74 -8.19 7.13
CA ALA A 58 2.70 -7.81 6.12
C ALA A 58 4.13 -8.21 6.52
N LEU A 59 4.56 -7.86 7.73
CA LEU A 59 5.91 -8.15 8.21
C LEU A 59 6.23 -9.65 8.42
N ARG A 60 5.20 -10.50 8.47
CA ARG A 60 5.36 -11.97 8.53
C ARG A 60 5.47 -12.64 7.17
N VAL A 61 5.13 -11.92 6.11
CA VAL A 61 5.24 -12.46 4.75
C VAL A 61 6.69 -12.34 4.28
N GLN A 62 7.25 -13.44 3.80
CA GLN A 62 8.57 -13.42 3.16
C GLN A 62 8.55 -12.49 1.94
N ASP A 63 9.65 -11.81 1.68
CA ASP A 63 9.81 -10.83 0.59
C ASP A 63 8.83 -9.65 0.66
N ASN A 64 8.33 -9.31 1.85
CA ASN A 64 7.55 -8.10 1.99
C ASN A 64 8.44 -6.85 1.82
N VAL A 65 7.81 -5.78 1.37
CA VAL A 65 8.37 -4.43 1.37
C VAL A 65 7.40 -3.54 2.13
N THR A 66 7.72 -3.28 3.39
CA THR A 66 6.92 -2.43 4.28
C THR A 66 7.65 -1.14 4.53
N LEU A 67 7.13 -0.03 3.99
CA LEU A 67 7.71 1.30 4.08
C LEU A 67 6.82 2.22 4.91
N LEU A 68 7.44 3.04 5.76
CA LEU A 68 6.79 4.16 6.42
C LEU A 68 7.48 5.48 6.03
N ALA A 69 6.70 6.52 5.85
CA ALA A 69 7.15 7.89 5.79
C ALA A 69 6.95 8.51 7.17
N VAL A 70 8.04 8.86 7.83
CA VAL A 70 8.04 9.25 9.24
C VAL A 70 8.75 10.57 9.44
N ARG A 71 8.34 11.31 10.49
CA ARG A 71 9.02 12.50 10.98
C ARG A 71 9.85 12.20 12.22
N ASP A 72 10.83 13.06 12.52
CA ASP A 72 11.64 12.96 13.74
C ASP A 72 10.80 12.99 15.03
N SER A 73 9.60 13.59 14.96
CA SER A 73 8.63 13.58 16.05
C SER A 73 7.99 12.21 16.34
N GLY A 74 8.30 11.17 15.55
CA GLY A 74 7.66 9.86 15.64
C GLY A 74 6.32 9.76 14.91
N LEU A 75 5.88 10.80 14.18
CA LEU A 75 4.65 10.79 13.42
C LEU A 75 4.84 9.99 12.11
N CYS A 76 3.98 9.02 11.84
CA CYS A 76 3.84 8.38 10.54
C CYS A 76 2.90 9.22 9.66
N VAL A 77 3.41 9.74 8.55
CA VAL A 77 2.66 10.60 7.62
C VAL A 77 2.24 9.89 6.33
N GLY A 78 2.72 8.66 6.14
CA GLY A 78 2.34 7.82 5.01
C GLY A 78 2.98 6.44 5.12
N PHE A 79 2.49 5.52 4.32
CA PHE A 79 3.00 4.15 4.26
C PHE A 79 2.82 3.54 2.87
N GLY A 80 3.61 2.51 2.60
CA GLY A 80 3.46 1.67 1.43
C GLY A 80 3.82 0.23 1.76
N ILE A 81 2.93 -0.72 1.48
CA ILE A 81 3.12 -2.14 1.76
C ILE A 81 3.03 -2.95 0.48
N ALA A 82 3.98 -3.84 0.28
CA ALA A 82 3.97 -4.80 -0.81
C ALA A 82 4.43 -6.18 -0.31
N TYR A 83 3.97 -7.22 -0.98
CA TYR A 83 4.35 -8.61 -0.73
C TYR A 83 3.99 -9.50 -1.94
N PRO A 84 4.47 -10.75 -2.01
CA PRO A 84 4.10 -11.66 -3.08
C PRO A 84 2.58 -11.82 -3.20
N VAL A 85 2.03 -11.75 -4.41
CA VAL A 85 0.58 -11.91 -4.62
C VAL A 85 0.06 -13.25 -4.10
N ALA A 86 0.91 -14.28 -4.10
CA ALA A 86 0.58 -15.60 -3.55
C ALA A 86 0.17 -15.57 -2.07
N ALA A 87 0.62 -14.57 -1.31
CA ALA A 87 0.22 -14.36 0.09
C ALA A 87 -1.20 -13.76 0.23
N LYS A 88 -1.85 -13.38 -0.87
CA LYS A 88 -3.19 -12.79 -0.91
C LYS A 88 -4.11 -13.61 -1.83
N ALA A 89 -4.66 -14.69 -1.29
CA ALA A 89 -5.38 -15.71 -2.07
C ALA A 89 -6.58 -15.18 -2.88
N ASP A 90 -7.32 -14.20 -2.35
CA ASP A 90 -8.42 -13.55 -3.05
C ASP A 90 -7.91 -12.81 -4.30
N VAL A 91 -6.86 -12.01 -4.19
CA VAL A 91 -6.23 -11.30 -5.31
C VAL A 91 -5.62 -12.29 -6.31
N ALA A 92 -4.87 -13.29 -5.82
CA ALA A 92 -4.25 -14.30 -6.68
C ALA A 92 -5.31 -15.06 -7.54
N ARG A 93 -6.51 -15.25 -6.99
CA ARG A 93 -7.62 -15.89 -7.71
C ARG A 93 -8.17 -15.00 -8.83
N GLU A 94 -8.34 -13.68 -8.56
CA GLU A 94 -8.90 -12.74 -9.54
C GLU A 94 -7.99 -12.53 -10.75
N ILE A 95 -6.67 -12.62 -10.56
CA ILE A 95 -5.70 -12.44 -11.65
C ILE A 95 -5.28 -13.74 -12.34
N ARG A 96 -5.93 -14.85 -12.00
CA ARG A 96 -5.60 -16.15 -12.60
C ARG A 96 -5.76 -16.12 -14.12
N GLY A 97 -4.70 -16.50 -14.82
CA GLY A 97 -4.62 -16.46 -16.29
C GLY A 97 -4.23 -15.11 -16.88
N LEU A 98 -4.14 -14.04 -16.03
CA LEU A 98 -3.63 -12.74 -16.44
C LEU A 98 -2.13 -12.60 -16.15
N LEU A 99 -1.74 -12.87 -14.91
CA LEU A 99 -0.35 -12.79 -14.43
C LEU A 99 -0.01 -14.06 -13.63
N PRO A 100 1.25 -14.55 -13.70
CA PRO A 100 1.71 -15.68 -12.89
C PRO A 100 1.87 -15.24 -11.42
N PRO A 101 1.09 -15.80 -10.47
CA PRO A 101 1.11 -15.35 -9.08
C PRO A 101 2.49 -15.46 -8.41
N GLU A 102 3.27 -16.50 -8.77
CA GLU A 102 4.61 -16.76 -8.23
C GLU A 102 5.67 -15.76 -8.72
N ARG A 103 5.37 -15.02 -9.80
CA ARG A 103 6.24 -14.01 -10.40
C ARG A 103 5.72 -12.59 -10.23
N THR A 104 4.68 -12.41 -9.40
CA THR A 104 3.99 -11.13 -9.23
C THR A 104 4.10 -10.62 -7.79
N CYS A 105 4.61 -9.40 -7.62
CA CYS A 105 4.59 -8.65 -6.36
C CYS A 105 3.32 -7.80 -6.30
N TYR A 106 2.58 -7.87 -5.19
CA TYR A 106 1.34 -7.11 -4.98
C TYR A 106 1.60 -5.89 -4.10
N PHE A 107 1.37 -4.70 -4.64
CA PHE A 107 1.39 -3.43 -3.92
C PHE A 107 0.04 -3.25 -3.22
N ALA A 108 -0.04 -3.77 -1.99
CA ALA A 108 -1.28 -3.95 -1.25
C ALA A 108 -1.84 -2.66 -0.68
N GLU A 109 -0.98 -1.85 -0.06
CA GLU A 109 -1.38 -0.63 0.62
C GLU A 109 -0.53 0.56 0.18
N LEU A 110 -1.16 1.72 0.02
CA LEU A 110 -0.50 3.02 -0.13
C LEU A 110 -1.40 4.07 0.51
N GLY A 111 -0.86 4.81 1.45
CA GLY A 111 -1.57 5.92 2.08
C GLY A 111 -0.65 7.08 2.42
N VAL A 112 -1.19 8.29 2.31
CA VAL A 112 -0.54 9.54 2.72
C VAL A 112 -1.58 10.40 3.41
N LEU A 113 -1.28 10.89 4.63
CA LEU A 113 -2.13 11.82 5.37
C LEU A 113 -2.40 13.08 4.53
N ASP A 114 -3.60 13.60 4.61
CA ASP A 114 -4.08 14.72 3.77
C ASP A 114 -3.12 15.90 3.76
N GLY A 115 -2.72 16.40 4.91
CA GLY A 115 -1.77 17.51 5.02
C GLY A 115 -0.39 17.28 4.39
N TRP A 116 -0.11 16.04 3.91
CA TRP A 116 1.16 15.64 3.28
C TRP A 116 0.99 15.20 1.82
N ARG A 117 -0.22 15.25 1.28
CA ARG A 117 -0.49 14.98 -0.15
C ARG A 117 0.07 16.11 -1.03
N ASP A 118 0.09 15.87 -2.32
CA ASP A 118 0.54 16.81 -3.37
C ASP A 118 1.98 17.32 -3.24
N ARG A 119 2.79 16.64 -2.40
CA ARG A 119 4.22 16.91 -2.18
C ARG A 119 5.12 15.81 -2.78
N GLY A 120 4.57 14.96 -3.67
CA GLY A 120 5.27 13.86 -4.32
C GLY A 120 5.53 12.65 -3.40
N LEU A 121 5.06 12.66 -2.14
CA LEU A 121 5.36 11.59 -1.17
C LEU A 121 4.77 10.24 -1.59
N GLY A 122 3.53 10.22 -2.12
CA GLY A 122 2.91 8.99 -2.62
C GLY A 122 3.71 8.37 -3.76
N SER A 123 4.10 9.17 -4.76
CA SER A 123 4.95 8.70 -5.87
C SER A 123 6.30 8.19 -5.39
N GLN A 124 6.91 8.86 -4.42
CA GLN A 124 8.19 8.44 -3.85
C GLN A 124 8.07 7.12 -3.09
N LEU A 125 6.99 6.89 -2.32
CA LEU A 125 6.71 5.61 -1.69
C LEU A 125 6.54 4.47 -2.71
N VAL A 126 5.91 4.76 -3.86
CA VAL A 126 5.81 3.78 -4.97
C VAL A 126 7.18 3.47 -5.54
N GLN A 127 7.99 4.50 -5.87
CA GLN A 127 9.35 4.33 -6.41
C GLN A 127 10.24 3.52 -5.47
N GLN A 128 10.21 3.83 -4.17
CA GLN A 128 11.02 3.10 -3.19
C GLN A 128 10.56 1.65 -3.03
N ARG A 129 9.25 1.35 -3.14
CA ARG A 129 8.78 -0.03 -3.18
C ARG A 129 9.28 -0.76 -4.42
N LEU A 130 9.20 -0.14 -5.61
CA LEU A 130 9.73 -0.71 -6.85
C LEU A 130 11.22 -1.02 -6.73
N ALA A 131 12.01 -0.10 -6.18
CA ALA A 131 13.44 -0.29 -5.96
C ALA A 131 13.79 -1.41 -4.96
N CYS A 132 12.84 -1.78 -4.10
CA CYS A 132 13.01 -2.86 -3.12
C CYS A 132 12.49 -4.23 -3.59
N VAL A 133 11.80 -4.29 -4.73
CA VAL A 133 11.34 -5.57 -5.30
C VAL A 133 12.51 -6.33 -5.90
N ASP A 134 12.63 -7.62 -5.58
CA ASP A 134 13.59 -8.53 -6.19
C ASP A 134 13.18 -8.85 -7.64
N THR A 135 13.83 -8.22 -8.61
CA THR A 135 13.55 -8.38 -10.05
C THR A 135 14.05 -9.70 -10.64
N GLU A 136 14.89 -10.45 -9.93
CA GLU A 136 15.23 -11.81 -10.33
C GLU A 136 14.06 -12.77 -10.06
N LYS A 137 13.36 -12.52 -8.96
CA LYS A 137 12.24 -13.33 -8.50
C LYS A 137 10.90 -12.89 -9.11
N TYR A 138 10.62 -11.58 -9.13
CA TYR A 138 9.37 -11.01 -9.60
C TYR A 138 9.55 -10.34 -10.96
N ARG A 139 8.59 -10.55 -11.86
CA ARG A 139 8.55 -9.96 -13.21
C ARG A 139 7.45 -8.93 -13.38
N TYR A 140 6.50 -8.93 -12.43
CA TYR A 140 5.33 -8.05 -12.50
C TYR A 140 5.06 -7.44 -11.13
N VAL A 141 4.58 -6.21 -11.18
CA VAL A 141 3.94 -5.57 -10.04
C VAL A 141 2.46 -5.42 -10.35
N LEU A 142 1.64 -5.76 -9.38
CA LEU A 142 0.18 -5.62 -9.42
C LEU A 142 -0.26 -4.71 -8.29
N LEU A 143 -1.26 -3.90 -8.51
CA LEU A 143 -1.99 -3.18 -7.47
C LEU A 143 -3.47 -3.11 -7.80
N ARG A 144 -4.29 -2.69 -6.85
CA ARG A 144 -5.67 -2.31 -7.14
C ARG A 144 -5.95 -0.89 -6.64
N THR A 145 -6.73 -0.17 -7.42
CA THR A 145 -7.13 1.21 -7.14
C THR A 145 -8.64 1.38 -7.34
N SER A 146 -9.17 2.55 -7.04
CA SER A 146 -10.58 2.84 -7.31
C SER A 146 -10.89 2.78 -8.80
N ALA A 147 -12.00 2.15 -9.17
CA ALA A 147 -12.49 2.13 -10.54
C ALA A 147 -12.93 3.53 -11.05
N SER A 148 -13.10 4.52 -10.16
CA SER A 148 -13.46 5.90 -10.54
C SER A 148 -12.29 6.70 -11.14
N LYS A 149 -11.10 6.08 -11.32
CA LYS A 149 -9.92 6.71 -11.94
C LYS A 149 -9.55 8.05 -11.30
N ASN A 150 -9.42 8.02 -9.99
CA ASN A 150 -9.04 9.18 -9.16
C ASN A 150 -7.55 9.56 -9.30
N ALA A 151 -7.10 10.53 -8.49
CA ALA A 151 -5.71 10.99 -8.48
C ALA A 151 -4.68 9.86 -8.28
N GLY A 152 -5.03 8.84 -7.49
CA GLY A 152 -4.18 7.65 -7.32
C GLY A 152 -4.02 6.86 -8.62
N TYR A 153 -5.11 6.65 -9.36
CA TYR A 153 -5.07 6.02 -10.69
C TYR A 153 -4.15 6.80 -11.64
N GLU A 154 -4.32 8.12 -11.73
CA GLU A 154 -3.52 8.97 -12.61
C GLU A 154 -2.03 8.95 -12.23
N MET A 155 -1.72 8.94 -10.93
CA MET A 155 -0.36 8.80 -10.45
C MET A 155 0.27 7.48 -10.93
N TYR A 156 -0.42 6.36 -10.77
CA TYR A 156 0.08 5.05 -11.20
C TYR A 156 0.24 4.97 -12.72
N ARG A 157 -0.70 5.52 -13.49
CA ARG A 157 -0.58 5.59 -14.96
C ARG A 157 0.66 6.35 -15.41
N LYS A 158 0.94 7.52 -14.80
CA LYS A 158 2.16 8.31 -15.06
C LYS A 158 3.44 7.57 -14.69
N MET A 159 3.37 6.60 -13.79
CA MET A 159 4.51 5.77 -13.38
C MET A 159 4.67 4.49 -14.24
N GLY A 160 3.86 4.31 -15.28
CA GLY A 160 3.96 3.19 -16.22
C GLY A 160 3.09 1.98 -15.88
N PHE A 161 2.22 2.07 -14.87
CA PHE A 161 1.24 1.00 -14.64
C PHE A 161 0.15 1.04 -15.71
N GLU A 162 -0.27 -0.13 -16.16
CA GLU A 162 -1.28 -0.32 -17.18
C GLU A 162 -2.57 -0.89 -16.60
N ASP A 163 -3.70 -0.48 -17.19
CA ASP A 163 -5.03 -0.98 -16.86
C ASP A 163 -5.17 -2.42 -17.38
N THR A 164 -5.49 -3.34 -16.47
CA THR A 164 -5.64 -4.76 -16.84
C THR A 164 -7.03 -5.11 -17.36
N GLY A 165 -8.01 -4.21 -17.22
CA GLY A 165 -9.42 -4.50 -17.49
C GLY A 165 -10.08 -5.43 -16.46
N VAL A 166 -9.34 -5.93 -15.46
CA VAL A 166 -9.85 -6.82 -14.41
C VAL A 166 -10.28 -6.00 -13.20
N TYR A 167 -11.45 -6.33 -12.67
CA TYR A 167 -12.06 -5.66 -11.54
C TYR A 167 -12.36 -6.65 -10.42
N MET A 168 -12.36 -6.13 -9.18
CA MET A 168 -12.77 -6.86 -7.99
C MET A 168 -13.71 -6.01 -7.16
N GLU A 169 -14.77 -6.62 -6.62
CA GLU A 169 -15.62 -6.00 -5.64
C GLU A 169 -15.05 -6.17 -4.23
N VAL A 170 -15.03 -5.08 -3.46
CA VAL A 170 -14.51 -5.06 -2.09
C VAL A 170 -15.53 -4.38 -1.20
N SER A 171 -16.05 -5.12 -0.23
CA SER A 171 -16.93 -4.56 0.79
C SER A 171 -16.12 -3.98 1.94
N ALA A 172 -16.45 -2.76 2.33
CA ALA A 172 -15.81 -2.05 3.43
C ALA A 172 -16.86 -1.41 4.34
N ARG A 173 -16.59 -1.41 5.65
CA ARG A 173 -17.36 -0.69 6.65
C ARG A 173 -17.05 0.80 6.53
N ARG A 174 -18.08 1.64 6.56
CA ARG A 174 -17.95 3.09 6.45
C ARG A 174 -17.97 3.77 7.82
N MET A 175 -17.56 5.04 7.84
CA MET A 175 -17.56 5.85 9.06
C MET A 175 -18.96 6.03 9.64
N ASP A 176 -20.01 6.05 8.81
CA ASP A 176 -21.42 6.09 9.21
C ASP A 176 -21.98 4.76 9.74
N GLY A 177 -21.15 3.70 9.80
CA GLY A 177 -21.52 2.37 10.24
C GLY A 177 -22.15 1.49 9.15
N SER A 178 -22.43 2.01 7.97
CA SER A 178 -22.91 1.22 6.83
C SER A 178 -21.78 0.34 6.24
N THR A 179 -22.16 -0.66 5.46
CA THR A 179 -21.22 -1.42 4.61
C THR A 179 -21.54 -1.10 3.16
N ARG A 180 -20.51 -0.73 2.39
CA ARG A 180 -20.64 -0.49 0.96
C ARG A 180 -19.66 -1.36 0.20
N THR A 181 -20.06 -1.77 -1.00
CA THR A 181 -19.20 -2.50 -1.93
C THR A 181 -18.68 -1.56 -2.98
N ASP A 182 -17.36 -1.46 -3.07
CA ASP A 182 -16.66 -0.67 -4.08
C ASP A 182 -16.09 -1.58 -5.15
N ARG A 183 -16.11 -1.09 -6.37
CA ARG A 183 -15.42 -1.72 -7.49
C ARG A 183 -13.98 -1.20 -7.56
N ARG A 184 -13.02 -2.10 -7.50
CA ARG A 184 -11.58 -1.81 -7.59
C ARG A 184 -11.04 -2.36 -8.90
N LEU A 185 -10.23 -1.56 -9.59
CA LEU A 185 -9.55 -1.91 -10.83
C LEU A 185 -8.13 -2.37 -10.53
N PHE A 186 -7.70 -3.45 -11.18
CA PHE A 186 -6.29 -3.86 -11.12
C PHE A 186 -5.45 -3.13 -12.17
N LEU A 187 -4.31 -2.62 -11.75
CA LEU A 187 -3.25 -2.11 -12.61
C LEU A 187 -2.02 -3.00 -12.47
N SER A 188 -1.28 -3.18 -13.55
CA SER A 188 -0.04 -3.95 -13.55
C SER A 188 1.10 -3.23 -14.27
N MET A 189 2.32 -3.63 -13.96
CA MET A 189 3.53 -3.17 -14.62
C MET A 189 4.52 -4.33 -14.73
N ALA A 190 5.18 -4.48 -15.88
CA ALA A 190 6.35 -5.35 -16.01
C ALA A 190 7.59 -4.66 -15.40
N LEU A 191 8.44 -5.44 -14.73
CA LEU A 191 9.70 -5.00 -14.11
C LEU A 191 10.89 -5.23 -15.05
#